data_445490bf0333f81fcd61363e2cb01cd8
#
_entry.id   445490bf0333f81fcd61363e2cb01cd8
#
_cell.length_a   1.000
_cell.length_b   1.000
_cell.length_c   1.000
_cell.angle_alpha   90.00
_cell.angle_beta   90.00
_cell.angle_gamma   90.00
#
_symmetry.space_group_name_H-M   'P 1'
#
loop_
_entity.id
_entity.type
_entity.pdbx_description
1 polymer ?
#
loop_
_entity_poly.entity_id
_entity_poly.type
_entity_poly.pdbx_seq_one_letter_code
_entity_poly.pdbx_strand_id
1 'polypeptide(L)'
;MKKIILLFSTLFLMLSPAISNAAGFALGVTVSDNTLDTAGKEDVDSNGSIDAKKNVSDDFNVGSIFAEFTNMGDRFGITVGLEIIPFDADIDKRSITQSELGDENDTASTGTNSVEGTVKDHMTFYIQPGYMVGSNTMLYGTLGFASATVNGKSKSITHTNINKDVDLDGTKVGVGIKHVYDSGLFIKADYAETSYDTISFTTSNSTKATADLDNTSLALSLGKQF
;
A
#
# COMPACT_ATOMS: atom_id res chain seq x y z
N MET A 1 -8.21 3.06 -11.73
CA MET A 1 -9.54 2.86 -11.10
C MET A 1 -10.62 2.25 -11.99
N LYS A 2 -11.04 2.81 -13.12
CA LYS A 2 -12.16 2.27 -13.93
C LYS A 2 -11.95 0.82 -14.43
N LYS A 3 -10.73 0.41 -14.76
CA LYS A 3 -10.41 -0.97 -15.23
C LYS A 3 -10.44 -2.00 -14.10
N ILE A 4 -10.06 -1.61 -12.88
CA ILE A 4 -10.07 -2.48 -11.69
C ILE A 4 -11.51 -2.71 -11.23
N ILE A 5 -12.35 -1.69 -11.22
CA ILE A 5 -13.78 -1.80 -10.89
C ILE A 5 -14.50 -2.72 -11.87
N LEU A 6 -14.14 -2.68 -13.16
CA LEU A 6 -14.74 -3.53 -14.20
C LEU A 6 -14.32 -5.01 -14.03
N LEU A 7 -13.06 -5.27 -13.66
CA LEU A 7 -12.56 -6.61 -13.36
C LEU A 7 -13.25 -7.20 -12.13
N PHE A 8 -13.51 -6.35 -11.14
CA PHE A 8 -14.19 -6.69 -9.89
C PHE A 8 -15.65 -7.11 -10.11
N SER A 9 -16.38 -6.33 -10.90
CA SER A 9 -17.81 -6.63 -11.18
C SER A 9 -17.96 -7.93 -11.96
N THR A 10 -17.05 -8.26 -12.88
CA THR A 10 -17.07 -9.52 -13.64
C THR A 10 -16.68 -10.73 -12.79
N LEU A 11 -15.72 -10.58 -11.88
CA LEU A 11 -15.30 -11.68 -10.99
C LEU A 11 -16.38 -11.98 -9.94
N PHE A 12 -17.06 -10.96 -9.42
CA PHE A 12 -18.17 -11.13 -8.47
C PHE A 12 -19.39 -11.81 -9.12
N LEU A 13 -19.66 -11.55 -10.39
CA LEU A 13 -20.72 -12.20 -11.18
C LEU A 13 -20.39 -13.67 -11.51
N MET A 14 -19.12 -14.04 -11.63
CA MET A 14 -18.71 -15.43 -11.91
C MET A 14 -18.70 -16.32 -10.65
N LEU A 15 -18.67 -15.74 -9.46
CA LEU A 15 -18.73 -16.46 -8.18
C LEU A 15 -20.16 -16.81 -7.73
N SER A 16 -21.19 -16.34 -8.46
CA SER A 16 -22.60 -16.44 -8.04
C SER A 16 -23.28 -17.81 -8.09
N PRO A 17 -22.85 -18.89 -8.80
CA PRO A 17 -23.71 -20.06 -8.95
C PRO A 17 -23.40 -21.28 -8.07
N ALA A 18 -22.41 -21.23 -7.18
CA ALA A 18 -22.07 -22.39 -6.37
C ALA A 18 -22.09 -22.09 -4.86
N ILE A 19 -23.21 -21.57 -4.36
CA ILE A 19 -23.43 -21.46 -2.92
C ILE A 19 -23.76 -22.85 -2.38
N SER A 20 -22.74 -23.66 -2.12
CA SER A 20 -22.84 -24.79 -1.22
C SER A 20 -22.81 -24.26 0.23
N ASN A 21 -23.34 -25.06 1.19
CA ASN A 21 -23.50 -24.69 2.61
C ASN A 21 -22.22 -24.26 3.37
N ALA A 22 -21.11 -24.00 2.70
CA ALA A 22 -19.82 -23.59 3.24
C ALA A 22 -19.30 -22.25 2.69
N ALA A 23 -20.12 -21.50 1.96
CA ALA A 23 -19.76 -20.16 1.47
C ALA A 23 -20.27 -19.11 2.46
N GLY A 24 -19.42 -18.13 2.80
CA GLY A 24 -19.77 -17.06 3.73
C GLY A 24 -19.25 -15.72 3.29
N PHE A 25 -20.09 -14.69 3.46
CA PHE A 25 -19.69 -13.29 3.36
C PHE A 25 -19.21 -12.81 4.73
N ALA A 26 -18.18 -12.00 4.77
CA ALA A 26 -17.65 -11.46 6.01
C ALA A 26 -17.29 -9.98 5.88
N LEU A 27 -17.42 -9.28 6.99
CA LEU A 27 -16.95 -7.90 7.17
C LEU A 27 -16.06 -7.83 8.39
N GLY A 28 -15.08 -6.96 8.37
CA GLY A 28 -14.20 -6.78 9.52
C GLY A 28 -13.35 -5.51 9.45
N VAL A 29 -12.57 -5.36 10.50
CA VAL A 29 -11.60 -4.29 10.68
C VAL A 29 -10.23 -4.90 10.95
N THR A 30 -9.19 -4.19 10.52
CA THR A 30 -7.80 -4.59 10.73
C THR A 30 -7.02 -3.45 11.36
N VAL A 31 -6.09 -3.78 12.23
CA VAL A 31 -5.01 -2.89 12.66
C VAL A 31 -3.70 -3.56 12.26
N SER A 32 -2.83 -2.82 11.58
CA SER A 32 -1.52 -3.30 11.15
C SER A 32 -0.40 -2.40 11.61
N ASP A 33 0.69 -3.02 11.98
CA ASP A 33 2.01 -2.40 12.16
C ASP A 33 2.79 -2.60 10.87
N ASN A 34 3.32 -1.52 10.30
CA ASN A 34 3.92 -1.48 8.98
C ASN A 34 5.29 -0.86 9.03
N THR A 35 6.21 -1.42 8.25
CA THR A 35 7.53 -0.85 7.97
C THR A 35 7.62 -0.59 6.48
N LEU A 36 7.75 0.68 6.08
CA LEU A 36 7.94 1.11 4.69
C LEU A 36 9.39 1.39 4.42
N ASP A 37 10.00 0.56 3.60
CA ASP A 37 11.35 0.76 3.09
C ASP A 37 11.29 1.52 1.75
N THR A 38 12.01 2.63 1.69
CA THR A 38 12.10 3.48 0.50
C THR A 38 13.53 3.55 0.02
N ALA A 39 13.79 3.13 -1.22
CA ALA A 39 15.08 3.24 -1.88
C ALA A 39 15.05 4.35 -2.93
N GLY A 40 15.48 5.56 -2.53
CA GLY A 40 15.52 6.75 -3.38
C GLY A 40 16.80 6.84 -4.21
N LYS A 41 16.66 7.29 -5.48
CA LYS A 41 17.77 7.54 -6.41
C LYS A 41 17.53 8.87 -7.12
N GLU A 42 18.60 9.62 -7.32
CA GLU A 42 18.59 10.89 -8.04
C GLU A 42 19.58 10.86 -9.22
N ASP A 43 19.13 11.36 -10.36
CA ASP A 43 19.92 11.62 -11.56
C ASP A 43 19.74 13.11 -11.89
N VAL A 44 20.74 13.92 -11.52
CA VAL A 44 20.65 15.40 -11.52
C VAL A 44 20.53 15.96 -12.94
N ASP A 45 21.19 15.34 -13.90
CA ASP A 45 21.24 15.82 -15.29
C ASP A 45 20.30 15.04 -16.21
N SER A 46 19.57 14.04 -15.68
CA SER A 46 18.78 13.06 -16.46
C SER A 46 19.60 12.39 -17.57
N ASN A 47 20.89 12.17 -17.31
CA ASN A 47 21.81 11.56 -18.26
C ASN A 47 21.87 10.02 -18.15
N GLY A 48 21.08 9.44 -17.21
CA GLY A 48 21.02 8.02 -16.91
C GLY A 48 22.03 7.54 -15.85
N SER A 49 22.89 8.43 -15.34
CA SER A 49 23.79 8.14 -14.23
C SER A 49 23.14 8.51 -12.90
N ILE A 50 23.28 7.66 -11.89
CA ILE A 50 22.74 7.94 -10.55
C ILE A 50 23.78 8.72 -9.76
N ASP A 51 23.46 9.98 -9.41
CA ASP A 51 24.34 10.90 -8.67
C ASP A 51 24.18 10.73 -7.16
N ALA A 52 22.98 10.41 -6.68
CA ALA A 52 22.73 10.20 -5.27
C ALA A 52 21.78 9.02 -5.01
N LYS A 53 21.99 8.35 -3.86
CA LYS A 53 21.13 7.28 -3.35
C LYS A 53 20.85 7.51 -1.88
N LYS A 54 19.60 7.24 -1.46
CA LYS A 54 19.21 7.30 -0.06
C LYS A 54 18.17 6.25 0.25
N ASN A 55 18.45 5.43 1.26
CA ASN A 55 17.48 4.48 1.79
C ASN A 55 16.91 5.02 3.09
N VAL A 56 15.62 4.83 3.29
CA VAL A 56 14.88 5.25 4.47
C VAL A 56 13.89 4.15 4.83
N SER A 57 13.74 3.91 6.13
CA SER A 57 12.75 2.98 6.69
C SER A 57 11.90 3.76 7.69
N ASP A 58 10.58 3.70 7.52
CA ASP A 58 9.61 4.40 8.37
C ASP A 58 8.58 3.41 8.91
N ASP A 59 8.36 3.40 10.23
CA ASP A 59 7.36 2.56 10.89
C ASP A 59 6.08 3.35 11.15
N PHE A 60 4.92 2.74 10.88
CA PHE A 60 3.62 3.36 11.10
C PHE A 60 2.50 2.34 11.31
N ASN A 61 1.43 2.77 11.98
CA ASN A 61 0.25 1.94 12.21
C ASN A 61 -0.91 2.38 11.31
N VAL A 62 -1.66 1.39 10.81
CA VAL A 62 -2.81 1.63 9.92
C VAL A 62 -4.04 0.88 10.42
N GLY A 63 -5.18 1.55 10.35
CA GLY A 63 -6.49 0.94 10.50
C GLY A 63 -7.15 0.78 9.13
N SER A 64 -7.72 -0.40 8.85
CA SER A 64 -8.45 -0.67 7.61
C SER A 64 -9.77 -1.38 7.88
N ILE A 65 -10.64 -1.39 6.88
CA ILE A 65 -11.87 -2.17 6.85
C ILE A 65 -11.81 -3.11 5.65
N PHE A 66 -12.40 -4.30 5.79
CA PHE A 66 -12.42 -5.28 4.72
C PHE A 66 -13.76 -5.98 4.56
N ALA A 67 -13.97 -6.47 3.34
CA ALA A 67 -15.06 -7.38 3.00
C ALA A 67 -14.48 -8.62 2.33
N GLU A 68 -14.94 -9.81 2.72
CA GLU A 68 -14.47 -11.09 2.21
C GLU A 68 -15.64 -11.97 1.79
N PHE A 69 -15.40 -12.79 0.79
CA PHE A 69 -16.22 -13.93 0.46
C PHE A 69 -15.36 -15.19 0.48
N THR A 70 -15.73 -16.15 1.31
CA THR A 70 -15.02 -17.42 1.47
C THR A 70 -15.85 -18.55 0.93
N ASN A 71 -15.26 -19.41 0.10
CA ASN A 71 -15.83 -20.69 -0.32
C ASN A 71 -14.94 -21.82 0.21
N MET A 72 -15.52 -22.71 1.00
CA MET A 72 -14.84 -23.82 1.66
C MET A 72 -15.30 -25.17 1.09
N GLY A 73 -14.33 -26.00 0.68
CA GLY A 73 -14.54 -27.45 0.55
C GLY A 73 -14.24 -28.17 1.87
N ASP A 74 -13.96 -29.46 1.81
CA ASP A 74 -13.73 -30.27 3.03
C ASP A 74 -12.56 -29.79 3.87
N ARG A 75 -11.44 -29.43 3.24
CA ARG A 75 -10.23 -28.95 3.91
C ARG A 75 -9.57 -27.75 3.22
N PHE A 76 -9.84 -27.55 1.94
CA PHE A 76 -9.29 -26.45 1.17
C PHE A 76 -10.38 -25.42 0.92
N GLY A 77 -10.01 -24.16 1.02
CA GLY A 77 -10.89 -23.05 0.72
C GLY A 77 -10.16 -21.94 -0.01
N ILE A 78 -10.95 -21.05 -0.54
CA ILE A 78 -10.48 -19.82 -1.16
C ILE A 78 -11.29 -18.65 -0.63
N THR A 79 -10.62 -17.62 -0.20
CA THR A 79 -11.22 -16.35 0.18
C THR A 79 -10.84 -15.30 -0.88
N VAL A 80 -11.80 -14.50 -1.27
CA VAL A 80 -11.59 -13.31 -2.10
C VAL A 80 -12.00 -12.11 -1.28
N GLY A 81 -11.17 -11.07 -1.22
CA GLY A 81 -11.44 -9.94 -0.36
C GLY A 81 -11.00 -8.61 -0.96
N LEU A 82 -11.58 -7.57 -0.38
CA LEU A 82 -11.25 -6.18 -0.61
C LEU A 82 -10.98 -5.53 0.74
N GLU A 83 -9.84 -4.87 0.87
CA GLU A 83 -9.45 -4.08 2.01
C GLU A 83 -9.28 -2.62 1.58
N ILE A 84 -9.78 -1.68 2.38
CA ILE A 84 -9.61 -0.25 2.15
C ILE A 84 -9.12 0.42 3.42
N ILE A 85 -8.21 1.38 3.25
CA ILE A 85 -7.78 2.28 4.32
C ILE A 85 -8.61 3.56 4.16
N PRO A 86 -9.56 3.83 5.09
CA PRO A 86 -10.53 4.91 4.91
C PRO A 86 -9.98 6.29 5.25
N PHE A 87 -8.72 6.38 5.66
CA PHE A 87 -8.08 7.62 6.09
C PHE A 87 -6.84 7.89 5.26
N ASP A 88 -6.61 9.15 4.94
CA ASP A 88 -5.36 9.61 4.35
C ASP A 88 -4.23 9.42 5.37
N ALA A 89 -3.07 8.97 4.91
CA ALA A 89 -1.87 8.83 5.72
C ALA A 89 -0.82 9.86 5.27
N ASP A 90 -0.43 10.74 6.18
CA ASP A 90 0.62 11.71 5.91
C ASP A 90 1.98 11.06 6.13
N ILE A 91 2.87 11.18 5.14
CA ILE A 91 4.27 10.83 5.26
C ILE A 91 4.99 12.05 5.86
N ASP A 92 5.81 11.80 6.85
CA ASP A 92 6.51 12.84 7.60
C ASP A 92 7.23 13.85 6.70
N LYS A 93 6.98 15.12 7.00
CA LYS A 93 7.62 16.24 6.31
C LYS A 93 9.09 16.26 6.59
N ARG A 94 9.90 16.19 5.53
CA ARG A 94 11.35 16.35 5.60
C ARG A 94 11.76 17.73 5.13
N SER A 95 12.67 18.35 5.86
CA SER A 95 13.14 19.70 5.57
C SER A 95 14.65 19.76 5.68
N ILE A 96 15.27 20.44 4.71
CA ILE A 96 16.72 20.72 4.69
C ILE A 96 16.89 22.21 4.45
N THR A 97 17.62 22.89 5.34
CA THR A 97 18.03 24.28 5.12
C THR A 97 19.30 24.29 4.27
N GLN A 98 19.23 24.93 3.13
CA GLN A 98 20.37 25.09 2.22
C GLN A 98 20.65 26.56 2.03
N SER A 99 21.96 26.87 1.88
CA SER A 99 22.45 28.18 1.44
C SER A 99 22.89 28.06 0.00
N GLU A 100 22.21 28.74 -0.91
CA GLU A 100 22.68 28.87 -2.28
C GLU A 100 23.79 29.90 -2.34
N LEU A 101 24.90 29.51 -2.97
CA LEU A 101 25.88 30.44 -3.45
C LEU A 101 25.36 31.00 -4.77
N GLY A 102 24.86 32.24 -4.76
CA GLY A 102 24.48 32.92 -5.99
C GLY A 102 25.62 32.99 -6.97
N ASP A 103 25.34 33.08 -8.27
CA ASP A 103 26.28 33.45 -9.30
C ASP A 103 26.90 34.84 -8.95
N GLU A 104 28.03 35.19 -9.55
CA GLU A 104 28.84 36.39 -9.23
C GLU A 104 28.04 37.70 -9.07
N ASN A 105 26.79 37.76 -9.50
CA ASN A 105 25.89 38.91 -9.40
C ASN A 105 24.63 38.68 -8.55
N ASP A 106 24.47 37.55 -7.90
CA ASP A 106 23.25 37.22 -7.14
C ASP A 106 23.53 37.14 -5.64
N THR A 107 22.55 37.57 -4.85
CA THR A 107 22.66 37.54 -3.39
C THR A 107 22.45 36.12 -2.92
N ALA A 108 23.40 35.55 -2.19
CA ALA A 108 23.26 34.24 -1.58
C ALA A 108 21.95 34.18 -0.77
N SER A 109 21.06 33.29 -1.12
CA SER A 109 19.81 33.06 -0.42
C SER A 109 19.89 31.81 0.46
N THR A 110 19.46 31.94 1.71
CA THR A 110 19.29 30.80 2.61
C THR A 110 17.82 30.50 2.74
N GLY A 111 17.45 29.26 2.52
CA GLY A 111 16.06 28.86 2.63
C GLY A 111 15.90 27.37 2.96
N THR A 112 14.68 26.97 3.23
CA THR A 112 14.36 25.60 3.60
C THR A 112 13.63 24.91 2.44
N ASN A 113 14.26 23.86 1.92
CA ASN A 113 13.61 22.90 1.05
C ASN A 113 12.83 21.90 1.89
N SER A 114 11.60 21.60 1.51
CA SER A 114 10.80 20.60 2.19
C SER A 114 10.07 19.71 1.20
N VAL A 115 9.95 18.45 1.57
CA VAL A 115 9.14 17.44 0.86
C VAL A 115 8.18 16.85 1.85
N GLU A 116 6.94 16.73 1.46
CA GLU A 116 5.87 16.03 2.19
C GLU A 116 5.07 15.16 1.23
N GLY A 117 4.55 14.06 1.73
CA GLY A 117 3.69 13.14 0.96
C GLY A 117 2.44 12.82 1.75
N THR A 118 1.34 12.55 1.03
CA THR A 118 0.11 12.03 1.61
C THR A 118 -0.34 10.85 0.76
N VAL A 119 -0.54 9.69 1.38
CA VAL A 119 -1.11 8.50 0.74
C VAL A 119 -2.62 8.53 0.90
N LYS A 120 -3.35 8.40 -0.20
CA LYS A 120 -4.80 8.48 -0.27
C LYS A 120 -5.38 7.28 -1.00
N ASP A 121 -6.66 7.03 -0.78
CA ASP A 121 -7.46 6.06 -1.54
C ASP A 121 -6.81 4.65 -1.61
N HIS A 122 -6.13 4.24 -0.53
CA HIS A 122 -5.46 2.94 -0.51
C HIS A 122 -6.48 1.80 -0.48
N MET A 123 -6.36 0.91 -1.46
CA MET A 123 -7.22 -0.25 -1.63
C MET A 123 -6.39 -1.48 -1.98
N THR A 124 -6.70 -2.63 -1.38
CA THR A 124 -6.08 -3.91 -1.70
C THR A 124 -7.15 -4.93 -2.07
N PHE A 125 -7.07 -5.45 -3.27
CA PHE A 125 -7.78 -6.65 -3.66
C PHE A 125 -6.89 -7.87 -3.40
N TYR A 126 -7.46 -8.96 -2.83
CA TYR A 126 -6.67 -10.15 -2.54
C TYR A 126 -7.45 -11.45 -2.70
N ILE A 127 -6.69 -12.53 -2.91
CA ILE A 127 -7.16 -13.90 -2.84
C ILE A 127 -6.34 -14.65 -1.80
N GLN A 128 -7.01 -15.51 -1.03
CA GLN A 128 -6.39 -16.29 0.04
C GLN A 128 -6.76 -17.78 -0.11
N PRO A 129 -5.95 -18.57 -0.84
CA PRO A 129 -6.04 -20.02 -0.77
C PRO A 129 -5.67 -20.47 0.65
N GLY A 130 -6.50 -21.32 1.24
CA GLY A 130 -6.34 -21.75 2.63
C GLY A 130 -6.59 -23.23 2.86
N TYR A 131 -6.06 -23.72 3.96
CA TYR A 131 -6.18 -25.09 4.44
C TYR A 131 -6.66 -25.12 5.88
N MET A 132 -7.70 -25.92 6.18
CA MET A 132 -8.22 -26.12 7.52
C MET A 132 -7.31 -27.05 8.33
N VAL A 133 -6.74 -26.54 9.41
CA VAL A 133 -5.92 -27.30 10.38
C VAL A 133 -6.74 -27.85 11.56
N GLY A 134 -8.03 -27.62 11.55
CA GLY A 134 -9.02 -28.07 12.52
C GLY A 134 -10.40 -27.73 11.99
N SER A 135 -11.44 -27.80 12.85
CA SER A 135 -12.80 -27.45 12.44
C SER A 135 -13.01 -25.96 12.20
N ASN A 136 -12.25 -25.12 12.90
CA ASN A 136 -12.50 -23.67 12.98
C ASN A 136 -11.29 -22.80 12.66
N THR A 137 -10.14 -23.41 12.31
CA THR A 137 -8.89 -22.70 12.07
C THR A 137 -8.36 -22.97 10.67
N MET A 138 -8.10 -21.91 9.93
CA MET A 138 -7.55 -21.95 8.57
C MET A 138 -6.19 -21.28 8.53
N LEU A 139 -5.20 -21.96 7.95
CA LEU A 139 -3.96 -21.36 7.50
C LEU A 139 -4.11 -20.98 6.04
N TYR A 140 -3.60 -19.84 5.63
CA TYR A 140 -3.74 -19.37 4.25
C TYR A 140 -2.51 -18.60 3.77
N GLY A 141 -2.31 -18.61 2.46
CA GLY A 141 -1.44 -17.67 1.77
C GLY A 141 -2.26 -16.50 1.23
N THR A 142 -1.66 -15.34 1.09
CA THR A 142 -2.27 -14.15 0.50
C THR A 142 -1.54 -13.78 -0.78
N LEU A 143 -2.30 -13.55 -1.84
CA LEU A 143 -1.86 -12.90 -3.07
C LEU A 143 -2.78 -11.72 -3.31
N GLY A 144 -2.23 -10.52 -3.43
CA GLY A 144 -3.03 -9.31 -3.54
C GLY A 144 -2.45 -8.31 -4.53
N PHE A 145 -3.31 -7.38 -4.92
CA PHE A 145 -2.96 -6.21 -5.70
C PHE A 145 -3.39 -4.98 -4.92
N ALA A 146 -2.42 -4.12 -4.60
CA ALA A 146 -2.64 -2.88 -3.87
C ALA A 146 -2.61 -1.71 -4.86
N SER A 147 -3.45 -0.70 -4.61
CA SER A 147 -3.45 0.55 -5.35
C SER A 147 -3.70 1.71 -4.39
N ALA A 148 -2.98 2.81 -4.57
CA ALA A 148 -3.11 4.04 -3.81
C ALA A 148 -2.80 5.24 -4.70
N THR A 149 -3.09 6.45 -4.19
CA THR A 149 -2.63 7.70 -4.79
C THR A 149 -1.69 8.39 -3.80
N VAL A 150 -0.49 8.73 -4.24
CA VAL A 150 0.47 9.52 -3.46
C VAL A 150 0.43 10.97 -3.93
N ASN A 151 0.02 11.88 -3.07
CA ASN A 151 0.14 13.32 -3.31
C ASN A 151 1.49 13.80 -2.79
N GLY A 152 2.41 14.08 -3.70
CA GLY A 152 3.74 14.61 -3.39
C GLY A 152 3.76 16.13 -3.47
N LYS A 153 4.19 16.80 -2.39
CA LYS A 153 4.39 18.24 -2.35
C LYS A 153 5.86 18.55 -2.04
N SER A 154 6.45 19.40 -2.86
CA SER A 154 7.80 19.91 -2.64
C SER A 154 7.78 21.43 -2.64
N LYS A 155 8.43 22.00 -1.63
CA LYS A 155 8.72 23.44 -1.58
C LYS A 155 10.22 23.61 -1.64
N SER A 156 10.68 24.41 -2.59
CA SER A 156 12.12 24.64 -2.82
C SER A 156 12.43 26.13 -2.97
N ILE A 157 13.61 26.53 -2.55
CA ILE A 157 14.15 27.88 -2.79
C ILE A 157 14.81 27.99 -4.17
N THR A 158 15.16 26.84 -4.80
CA THR A 158 15.91 26.78 -6.05
C THR A 158 15.05 26.35 -7.24
N HIS A 159 13.88 25.71 -6.97
CA HIS A 159 13.06 25.12 -7.99
C HIS A 159 11.59 25.50 -7.84
N THR A 160 10.81 25.28 -8.89
CA THR A 160 9.35 25.43 -8.83
C THR A 160 8.76 24.45 -7.82
N ASN A 161 7.87 24.93 -6.94
CA ASN A 161 7.13 24.08 -6.04
C ASN A 161 6.34 23.02 -6.82
N ILE A 162 6.42 21.77 -6.36
CA ILE A 162 5.71 20.65 -6.95
C ILE A 162 4.51 20.32 -6.06
N ASN A 163 3.37 20.06 -6.67
CA ASN A 163 2.19 19.46 -6.05
C ASN A 163 1.58 18.53 -7.10
N LYS A 164 1.82 17.23 -6.96
CA LYS A 164 1.45 16.25 -7.97
C LYS A 164 0.95 14.96 -7.32
N ASP A 165 -0.14 14.44 -7.87
CA ASP A 165 -0.63 13.10 -7.57
C ASP A 165 0.06 12.07 -8.49
N VAL A 166 0.45 10.95 -7.90
CA VAL A 166 1.04 9.80 -8.61
C VAL A 166 0.29 8.55 -8.16
N ASP A 167 -0.16 7.77 -9.12
CA ASP A 167 -0.76 6.46 -8.84
C ASP A 167 0.36 5.50 -8.39
N LEU A 168 0.09 4.75 -7.34
CA LEU A 168 0.97 3.76 -6.74
C LEU A 168 0.27 2.41 -6.77
N ASP A 169 0.72 1.54 -7.64
CA ASP A 169 0.25 0.16 -7.75
C ASP A 169 1.28 -0.79 -7.16
N GLY A 170 0.84 -1.91 -6.58
CA GLY A 170 1.74 -2.87 -5.95
C GLY A 170 1.17 -4.28 -5.86
N THR A 171 2.06 -5.24 -5.61
CA THR A 171 1.74 -6.65 -5.41
C THR A 171 1.98 -7.04 -3.96
N LYS A 172 0.96 -7.62 -3.31
CA LYS A 172 0.99 -8.10 -1.92
C LYS A 172 1.11 -9.62 -1.91
N VAL A 173 2.07 -10.14 -1.13
CA VAL A 173 2.19 -11.55 -0.80
C VAL A 173 2.27 -11.72 0.70
N GLY A 174 1.63 -12.79 1.23
CA GLY A 174 1.61 -12.98 2.68
C GLY A 174 1.16 -14.37 3.09
N VAL A 175 1.17 -14.57 4.39
CA VAL A 175 0.65 -15.77 5.06
C VAL A 175 -0.15 -15.35 6.28
N GLY A 176 -1.14 -16.15 6.66
CA GLY A 176 -1.96 -15.82 7.81
C GLY A 176 -2.68 -17.03 8.40
N ILE A 177 -3.30 -16.77 9.54
CA ILE A 177 -4.16 -17.69 10.26
C ILE A 177 -5.48 -17.00 10.58
N LYS A 178 -6.60 -17.71 10.35
CA LYS A 178 -7.96 -17.27 10.68
C LYS A 178 -8.60 -18.29 11.61
N HIS A 179 -9.14 -17.83 12.73
CA HIS A 179 -9.95 -18.66 13.61
C HIS A 179 -11.36 -18.12 13.69
N VAL A 180 -12.34 -18.96 13.38
CA VAL A 180 -13.78 -18.62 13.35
C VAL A 180 -14.46 -19.28 14.54
N TYR A 181 -15.13 -18.51 15.37
CA TYR A 181 -15.93 -18.99 16.48
C TYR A 181 -17.32 -19.43 16.00
N ASP A 182 -18.01 -20.26 16.79
CA ASP A 182 -19.36 -20.75 16.46
C ASP A 182 -20.39 -19.63 16.27
N SER A 183 -20.15 -18.47 16.87
CA SER A 183 -20.95 -17.26 16.66
C SER A 183 -20.77 -16.63 15.28
N GLY A 184 -19.82 -17.09 14.47
CA GLY A 184 -19.38 -16.49 13.22
C GLY A 184 -18.44 -15.29 13.39
N LEU A 185 -18.12 -14.87 14.63
CA LEU A 185 -17.01 -13.95 14.88
C LEU A 185 -15.70 -14.65 14.53
N PHE A 186 -14.72 -13.90 14.04
CA PHE A 186 -13.40 -14.45 13.77
C PHE A 186 -12.30 -13.45 14.06
N ILE A 187 -11.12 -14.01 14.31
CA ILE A 187 -9.86 -13.26 14.40
C ILE A 187 -8.92 -13.75 13.31
N LYS A 188 -8.10 -12.84 12.77
CA LYS A 188 -7.02 -13.14 11.82
C LYS A 188 -5.72 -12.54 12.33
N ALA A 189 -4.61 -13.21 12.02
CA ALA A 189 -3.28 -12.66 12.12
C ALA A 189 -2.57 -12.90 10.79
N ASP A 190 -1.98 -11.85 10.22
CA ASP A 190 -1.37 -11.83 8.91
C ASP A 190 0.03 -11.26 8.98
N TYR A 191 0.95 -11.84 8.23
CA TYR A 191 2.23 -11.24 7.84
C TYR A 191 2.27 -11.13 6.32
N ALA A 192 2.58 -9.95 5.82
CA ALA A 192 2.60 -9.72 4.38
C ALA A 192 3.66 -8.70 3.98
N GLU A 193 4.13 -8.84 2.75
CA GLU A 193 4.98 -7.88 2.05
C GLU A 193 4.23 -7.34 0.84
N THR A 194 4.32 -6.03 0.61
CA THR A 194 3.77 -5.35 -0.56
C THR A 194 4.87 -4.60 -1.26
N SER A 195 5.22 -5.03 -2.48
CA SER A 195 6.16 -4.32 -3.34
C SER A 195 5.38 -3.44 -4.30
N TYR A 196 5.66 -2.15 -4.28
CA TYR A 196 5.02 -1.16 -5.14
C TYR A 196 5.86 -0.86 -6.38
N ASP A 197 5.20 -0.39 -7.42
CA ASP A 197 5.86 0.09 -8.63
C ASP A 197 6.74 1.31 -8.31
N THR A 198 7.87 1.43 -9.02
CA THR A 198 8.79 2.57 -8.88
C THR A 198 8.09 3.88 -9.21
N ILE A 199 8.05 4.81 -8.27
CA ILE A 199 7.58 6.16 -8.53
C ILE A 199 8.71 7.02 -9.11
N SER A 200 8.36 7.91 -10.05
CA SER A 200 9.33 8.78 -10.72
C SER A 200 8.81 10.20 -10.84
N PHE A 201 9.68 11.15 -10.47
CA PHE A 201 9.43 12.58 -10.59
C PHE A 201 10.57 13.22 -11.38
N THR A 202 10.24 14.15 -12.26
CA THR A 202 11.22 14.99 -12.94
C THR A 202 10.96 16.44 -12.56
N THR A 203 11.99 17.12 -12.06
CA THR A 203 11.94 18.53 -11.71
C THR A 203 12.06 19.41 -12.94
N SER A 204 11.77 20.73 -12.80
CA SER A 204 11.94 21.71 -13.89
C SER A 204 13.40 21.85 -14.36
N ASN A 205 14.36 21.48 -13.55
CA ASN A 205 15.79 21.50 -13.86
C ASN A 205 16.32 20.18 -14.40
N SER A 206 15.42 19.33 -14.92
CA SER A 206 15.76 18.01 -15.49
C SER A 206 16.33 17.00 -14.49
N THR A 207 16.27 17.24 -13.18
CA THR A 207 16.62 16.23 -12.18
C THR A 207 15.53 15.18 -12.11
N LYS A 208 15.89 13.94 -12.34
CA LYS A 208 14.99 12.79 -12.21
C LYS A 208 15.21 12.11 -10.86
N ALA A 209 14.16 12.09 -10.03
CA ALA A 209 14.12 11.34 -8.79
C ALA A 209 13.23 10.09 -8.95
N THR A 210 13.71 8.96 -8.48
CA THR A 210 12.95 7.70 -8.45
C THR A 210 12.96 7.13 -7.04
N ALA A 211 11.90 6.43 -6.66
CA ALA A 211 11.81 5.71 -5.41
C ALA A 211 11.15 4.36 -5.61
N ASP A 212 11.81 3.31 -5.14
CA ASP A 212 11.27 1.97 -4.98
C ASP A 212 10.73 1.87 -3.56
N LEU A 213 9.53 1.31 -3.38
CA LEU A 213 8.84 1.23 -2.10
C LEU A 213 8.41 -0.21 -1.81
N ASP A 214 8.84 -0.71 -0.66
CA ASP A 214 8.45 -2.02 -0.14
C ASP A 214 7.86 -1.86 1.26
N ASN A 215 6.70 -2.45 1.51
CA ASN A 215 6.02 -2.39 2.80
C ASN A 215 5.90 -3.77 3.41
N THR A 216 6.43 -3.97 4.60
CA THR A 216 6.23 -5.16 5.43
C THR A 216 5.15 -4.86 6.46
N SER A 217 4.18 -5.76 6.63
CA SER A 217 3.06 -5.57 7.54
C SER A 217 2.82 -6.78 8.45
N LEU A 218 2.57 -6.51 9.73
CA LEU A 218 2.01 -7.46 10.70
C LEU A 218 0.62 -6.95 11.09
N ALA A 219 -0.42 -7.74 10.82
CA ALA A 219 -1.80 -7.31 10.97
C ALA A 219 -2.62 -8.23 11.88
N LEU A 220 -3.51 -7.62 12.65
CA LEU A 220 -4.54 -8.31 13.43
C LEU A 220 -5.91 -7.81 12.99
N SER A 221 -6.80 -8.76 12.69
CA SER A 221 -8.15 -8.44 12.23
C SER A 221 -9.21 -9.07 13.12
N LEU A 222 -10.33 -8.38 13.23
CA LEU A 222 -11.56 -8.85 13.86
C LEU A 222 -12.70 -8.70 12.85
N GLY A 223 -13.50 -9.75 12.69
CA GLY A 223 -14.62 -9.70 11.75
C GLY A 223 -15.77 -10.61 12.13
N LYS A 224 -16.82 -10.52 11.33
CA LYS A 224 -18.04 -11.34 11.42
C LYS A 224 -18.33 -11.97 10.06
N GLN A 225 -18.49 -13.27 10.06
CA GLN A 225 -18.96 -14.07 8.92
C GLN A 225 -20.46 -14.33 9.06
N PHE A 226 -21.19 -14.23 7.93
CA PHE A 226 -22.64 -14.36 7.84
C PHE A 226 -23.01 -15.58 6.98
#